data_43f1853f1eba08c9194055fc891d2e35
#
_entry.id   43f1853f1eba08c9194055fc891d2e35
#
_cell.length_a   1.000
_cell.length_b   1.000
_cell.length_c   1.000
_cell.angle_alpha   90.00
_cell.angle_beta   90.00
_cell.angle_gamma   90.00
#
_symmetry.space_group_name_H-M   'P 1'
#
loop_
_entity.id
_entity.type
_entity.pdbx_description
1 polymer ?
#
loop_
_entity_poly.entity_id
_entity_poly.type
_entity_poly.pdbx_seq_one_letter_code
_entity_poly.pdbx_strand_id
1 'polypeptide(L)'
;VYPSKKYELNPRLLDNIDAGAALLKKHLDDNSDILLVQDCDTDGIMSSAMLWLYIKDFYPNAKLEYVCHEHKQHGLEDIIDDIEESDYDLIILPDASSNDYDYHERLYNAHKDILVIDHHEAEKYSYYAVVINNQLSTNYSNKSFSGAGIVYKFLMVMDELMGKPGH
;
A
#
# COMPACT_ATOMS: atom_id res chain seq x y z
N VAL A 1 -26.52 0.84 17.48
CA VAL A 1 -26.26 -0.32 16.61
C VAL A 1 -24.81 -0.70 16.81
N TYR A 2 -24.56 -1.91 17.31
CA TYR A 2 -23.20 -2.43 17.43
C TYR A 2 -22.80 -3.04 16.09
N PRO A 3 -21.66 -2.65 15.48
CA PRO A 3 -21.18 -3.27 14.26
C PRO A 3 -20.92 -4.76 14.53
N SER A 4 -21.41 -5.61 13.65
CA SER A 4 -21.19 -7.06 13.72
C SER A 4 -20.18 -7.46 12.67
N LYS A 5 -19.22 -8.33 13.01
CA LYS A 5 -18.28 -8.94 12.05
C LYS A 5 -18.99 -9.58 10.83
N LYS A 6 -20.28 -9.89 10.96
CA LYS A 6 -21.11 -10.40 9.84
C LYS A 6 -21.18 -9.45 8.63
N TYR A 7 -21.00 -8.14 8.85
CA TYR A 7 -21.06 -7.12 7.80
C TYR A 7 -19.67 -6.70 7.31
N GLU A 8 -18.64 -7.29 7.87
CA GLU A 8 -17.27 -7.03 7.44
C GLU A 8 -16.97 -7.85 6.20
N LEU A 9 -16.65 -7.16 5.09
CA LEU A 9 -16.28 -7.83 3.84
C LEU A 9 -14.96 -8.57 4.01
N ASN A 10 -14.90 -9.77 3.41
CA ASN A 10 -13.65 -10.54 3.34
C ASN A 10 -12.58 -9.71 2.59
N PRO A 11 -11.39 -9.50 3.18
CA PRO A 11 -10.30 -8.77 2.53
C PRO A 11 -9.91 -9.36 1.16
N ARG A 12 -10.02 -10.67 0.97
CA ARG A 12 -9.69 -11.35 -0.30
C ARG A 12 -10.68 -11.10 -1.45
N LEU A 13 -11.70 -10.27 -1.22
CA LEU A 13 -12.51 -9.70 -2.31
C LEU A 13 -11.81 -8.51 -2.97
N LEU A 14 -10.76 -7.96 -2.35
CA LEU A 14 -9.85 -7.00 -2.98
C LEU A 14 -8.86 -7.75 -3.86
N ASP A 15 -8.87 -7.41 -5.15
CA ASP A 15 -7.94 -8.00 -6.11
C ASP A 15 -6.49 -7.67 -5.70
N ASN A 16 -5.57 -8.58 -5.98
CA ASN A 16 -4.12 -8.48 -5.71
C ASN A 16 -3.71 -8.44 -4.22
N ILE A 17 -4.64 -8.54 -3.26
CA ILE A 17 -4.30 -8.36 -1.84
C ILE A 17 -3.31 -9.42 -1.34
N ASP A 18 -3.48 -10.68 -1.73
CA ASP A 18 -2.55 -11.75 -1.37
C ASP A 18 -1.18 -11.57 -2.06
N ALA A 19 -1.15 -11.07 -3.31
CA ALA A 19 0.09 -10.77 -4.02
C ALA A 19 0.85 -9.62 -3.34
N GLY A 20 0.14 -8.54 -2.94
CA GLY A 20 0.73 -7.43 -2.20
C GLY A 20 1.27 -7.85 -0.84
N ALA A 21 0.53 -8.68 -0.11
CA ALA A 21 0.99 -9.21 1.18
C ALA A 21 2.25 -10.08 1.03
N ALA A 22 2.29 -10.93 0.01
CA ALA A 22 3.47 -11.75 -0.29
C ALA A 22 4.67 -10.89 -0.70
N LEU A 23 4.44 -9.82 -1.49
CA LEU A 23 5.49 -8.88 -1.91
C LEU A 23 6.10 -8.17 -0.70
N LEU A 24 5.26 -7.56 0.16
CA LEU A 24 5.76 -6.89 1.37
C LEU A 24 6.51 -7.85 2.27
N LYS A 25 5.95 -9.04 2.52
CA LYS A 25 6.61 -10.05 3.36
C LYS A 25 7.98 -10.45 2.81
N LYS A 26 8.10 -10.67 1.50
CA LYS A 26 9.39 -10.98 0.84
C LYS A 26 10.43 -9.91 1.16
N HIS A 27 10.12 -8.63 0.93
CA HIS A 27 11.06 -7.53 1.18
C HIS A 27 11.44 -7.39 2.67
N LEU A 28 10.48 -7.63 3.58
CA LEU A 28 10.75 -7.62 5.01
C LEU A 28 11.66 -8.78 5.44
N ASP A 29 11.44 -9.98 4.90
CA ASP A 29 12.28 -11.16 5.19
C ASP A 29 13.69 -11.01 4.60
N ASP A 30 13.81 -10.39 3.42
CA ASP A 30 15.08 -10.11 2.73
C ASP A 30 15.82 -8.91 3.34
N ASN A 31 15.22 -8.19 4.30
CA ASN A 31 15.75 -6.97 4.91
C ASN A 31 16.08 -5.87 3.86
N SER A 32 15.23 -5.76 2.86
CA SER A 32 15.31 -4.76 1.78
C SER A 32 15.15 -3.35 2.30
N ASP A 33 15.65 -2.37 1.53
CA ASP A 33 15.42 -0.95 1.78
C ASP A 33 14.04 -0.54 1.25
N ILE A 34 13.16 -0.08 2.14
CA ILE A 34 11.73 0.19 1.86
C ILE A 34 11.42 1.66 2.08
N LEU A 35 10.80 2.29 1.07
CA LEU A 35 10.28 3.65 1.17
C LEU A 35 8.75 3.62 1.26
N LEU A 36 8.20 4.32 2.25
CA LEU A 36 6.79 4.61 2.40
C LEU A 36 6.52 6.04 1.93
N VAL A 37 5.76 6.21 0.87
CA VAL A 37 5.37 7.53 0.36
C VAL A 37 4.03 7.91 1.00
N GLN A 38 4.06 8.88 1.92
CA GLN A 38 2.89 9.31 2.68
C GLN A 38 2.15 10.41 1.92
N ASP A 39 0.87 10.21 1.64
CA ASP A 39 -0.01 11.28 1.18
C ASP A 39 -0.25 12.32 2.29
N CYS A 40 -0.49 13.57 1.90
CA CYS A 40 -0.47 14.72 2.82
C CYS A 40 -1.77 14.94 3.60
N ASP A 41 -2.85 14.25 3.27
CA ASP A 41 -4.12 14.41 3.96
C ASP A 41 -4.28 13.47 5.17
N THR A 42 -5.41 13.57 5.88
CA THR A 42 -5.63 12.78 7.10
C THR A 42 -5.72 11.27 6.81
N ASP A 43 -6.31 10.86 5.67
CA ASP A 43 -6.44 9.44 5.32
C ASP A 43 -5.07 8.86 4.93
N GLY A 44 -4.25 9.60 4.17
CA GLY A 44 -2.89 9.22 3.83
C GLY A 44 -1.96 9.13 5.05
N ILE A 45 -2.06 10.09 5.99
CA ILE A 45 -1.30 10.05 7.25
C ILE A 45 -1.69 8.81 8.07
N MET A 46 -3.00 8.52 8.19
CA MET A 46 -3.47 7.35 8.96
C MET A 46 -3.09 6.03 8.29
N SER A 47 -3.21 5.95 6.96
CA SER A 47 -2.80 4.80 6.15
C SER A 47 -1.32 4.48 6.34
N SER A 48 -0.48 5.50 6.23
CA SER A 48 0.97 5.39 6.41
C SER A 48 1.35 5.01 7.83
N ALA A 49 0.72 5.65 8.84
CA ALA A 49 0.99 5.35 10.24
C ALA A 49 0.62 3.91 10.61
N MET A 50 -0.50 3.38 10.11
CA MET A 50 -0.90 1.99 10.34
C MET A 50 0.12 1.01 9.77
N LEU A 51 0.57 1.21 8.53
CA LEU A 51 1.61 0.37 7.91
C LEU A 51 2.95 0.47 8.65
N TRP A 52 3.38 1.68 8.96
CA TRP A 52 4.63 1.92 9.71
C TRP A 52 4.64 1.20 11.05
N LEU A 53 3.59 1.41 11.86
CA LEU A 53 3.50 0.80 13.19
C LEU A 53 3.43 -0.72 13.09
N TYR A 54 2.66 -1.26 12.16
CA TYR A 54 2.56 -2.69 11.91
C TYR A 54 3.94 -3.29 11.54
N ILE A 55 4.61 -2.70 10.56
CA ILE A 55 5.93 -3.18 10.13
C ILE A 55 6.93 -3.13 11.29
N LYS A 56 6.99 -2.03 12.03
CA LYS A 56 7.94 -1.89 13.15
C LYS A 56 7.63 -2.77 14.35
N ASP A 57 6.36 -3.17 14.55
CA ASP A 57 5.99 -4.12 15.60
C ASP A 57 6.48 -5.54 15.28
N PHE A 58 6.39 -5.96 14.03
CA PHE A 58 6.79 -7.31 13.59
C PHE A 58 8.25 -7.42 13.17
N TYR A 59 8.78 -6.36 12.58
CA TYR A 59 10.14 -6.23 12.07
C TYR A 59 10.80 -4.97 12.63
N PRO A 60 11.17 -4.94 13.94
CA PRO A 60 11.71 -3.72 14.58
C PRO A 60 12.94 -3.14 13.88
N ASN A 61 13.71 -4.00 13.22
CA ASN A 61 14.94 -3.63 12.53
C ASN A 61 14.75 -3.45 11.01
N ALA A 62 13.51 -3.47 10.51
CA ALA A 62 13.26 -3.22 9.09
C ALA A 62 13.84 -1.87 8.66
N LYS A 63 14.51 -1.86 7.52
CA LYS A 63 15.00 -0.65 6.88
C LYS A 63 13.83 0.04 6.19
N LEU A 64 13.07 0.77 6.95
CA LEU A 64 11.86 1.46 6.51
C LEU A 64 12.05 2.95 6.76
N GLU A 65 11.94 3.72 5.69
CA GLU A 65 11.93 5.18 5.68
C GLU A 65 10.59 5.69 5.15
N TYR A 66 10.29 6.96 5.37
CA TYR A 66 9.12 7.60 4.79
C TYR A 66 9.45 8.96 4.23
N VAL A 67 8.72 9.34 3.19
CA VAL A 67 8.70 10.69 2.65
C VAL A 67 7.26 11.20 2.68
N CYS A 68 7.10 12.47 3.04
CA CYS A 68 5.82 13.17 3.01
C CYS A 68 5.93 14.32 2.02
N HIS A 69 4.90 14.52 1.19
CA HIS A 69 4.83 15.67 0.30
C HIS A 69 4.74 16.99 1.08
N GLU A 70 5.51 17.99 0.70
CA GLU A 70 5.48 19.31 1.33
C GLU A 70 4.24 20.14 0.93
N HIS A 71 3.53 19.76 -0.13
CA HIS A 71 2.36 20.46 -0.68
C HIS A 71 1.19 19.48 -0.89
N LYS A 72 0.01 20.03 -1.25
CA LYS A 72 -1.19 19.25 -1.61
C LYS A 72 -1.04 18.51 -2.95
N GLN A 73 -0.02 17.69 -3.05
CA GLN A 73 0.18 16.82 -4.20
C GLN A 73 -0.02 15.38 -3.77
N HIS A 74 -0.60 14.61 -4.66
CA HIS A 74 -0.91 13.21 -4.45
C HIS A 74 -0.06 12.39 -5.44
N GLY A 75 0.50 11.27 -4.99
CA GLY A 75 1.24 10.37 -5.86
C GLY A 75 2.73 10.65 -5.97
N LEU A 76 3.33 10.44 -7.13
CA LEU A 76 4.79 10.36 -7.32
C LEU A 76 5.42 11.58 -8.02
N GLU A 77 4.62 12.51 -8.57
CA GLU A 77 5.08 13.52 -9.53
C GLU A 77 6.32 14.30 -9.07
N ASP A 78 6.33 14.81 -7.84
CA ASP A 78 7.40 15.69 -7.35
C ASP A 78 8.65 14.97 -6.85
N ILE A 79 8.53 13.67 -6.55
CA ILE A 79 9.59 12.89 -5.89
C ILE A 79 10.12 11.76 -6.75
N ILE A 80 9.57 11.59 -7.95
CA ILE A 80 9.88 10.45 -8.81
C ILE A 80 11.36 10.36 -9.18
N ASP A 81 12.00 11.50 -9.48
CA ASP A 81 13.41 11.53 -9.90
C ASP A 81 14.32 11.10 -8.73
N ASP A 82 14.04 11.58 -7.52
CA ASP A 82 14.79 11.21 -6.31
C ASP A 82 14.61 9.72 -5.97
N ILE A 83 13.38 9.20 -6.11
CA ILE A 83 13.11 7.77 -5.86
C ILE A 83 13.77 6.90 -6.93
N GLU A 84 13.70 7.28 -8.20
CA GLU A 84 14.31 6.53 -9.30
C GLU A 84 15.83 6.36 -9.11
N GLU A 85 16.52 7.40 -8.64
CA GLU A 85 17.97 7.40 -8.37
C GLU A 85 18.35 6.79 -7.00
N SER A 86 17.38 6.49 -6.13
CA SER A 86 17.64 5.95 -4.79
C SER A 86 18.03 4.47 -4.80
N ASP A 87 18.45 3.97 -3.64
CA ASP A 87 18.76 2.56 -3.40
C ASP A 87 17.58 1.74 -2.82
N TYR A 88 16.36 2.31 -2.77
CA TYR A 88 15.20 1.59 -2.28
C TYR A 88 14.82 0.43 -3.21
N ASP A 89 14.50 -0.72 -2.61
CA ASP A 89 14.05 -1.93 -3.32
C ASP A 89 12.52 -1.98 -3.50
N LEU A 90 11.78 -1.49 -2.50
CA LEU A 90 10.32 -1.46 -2.49
C LEU A 90 9.78 -0.07 -2.17
N ILE A 91 8.87 0.40 -3.01
CA ILE A 91 8.12 1.65 -2.79
C ILE A 91 6.68 1.30 -2.44
N ILE A 92 6.21 1.76 -1.28
CA ILE A 92 4.83 1.56 -0.82
C ILE A 92 4.08 2.87 -0.87
N LEU A 93 2.93 2.88 -1.53
CA LEU A 93 2.09 4.05 -1.76
C LEU A 93 0.70 3.80 -1.16
N PRO A 94 0.50 4.09 0.14
CA PRO A 94 -0.81 4.01 0.75
C PRO A 94 -1.62 5.28 0.44
N ASP A 95 -2.90 5.08 0.11
CA ASP A 95 -3.88 6.15 -0.14
C ASP A 95 -3.63 7.02 -1.37
N ALA A 96 -2.79 6.59 -2.30
CA ALA A 96 -2.48 7.33 -3.51
C ALA A 96 -1.98 6.44 -4.65
N SER A 97 -1.80 7.03 -5.82
CA SER A 97 -0.98 6.51 -6.93
C SER A 97 -1.62 5.43 -7.81
N SER A 98 -2.91 5.10 -7.66
CA SER A 98 -3.55 4.11 -8.54
C SER A 98 -3.51 4.46 -10.04
N ASN A 99 -3.34 5.73 -10.38
CA ASN A 99 -3.31 6.22 -11.78
C ASN A 99 -1.93 6.64 -12.29
N ASP A 100 -0.88 6.46 -11.50
CA ASP A 100 0.49 6.92 -11.81
C ASP A 100 1.24 5.94 -12.73
N TYR A 101 0.59 5.48 -13.80
CA TYR A 101 1.08 4.40 -14.68
C TYR A 101 2.48 4.66 -15.24
N ASP A 102 2.75 5.90 -15.69
CA ASP A 102 4.02 6.27 -16.30
C ASP A 102 5.15 6.29 -15.25
N TYR A 103 4.83 6.71 -14.02
CA TYR A 103 5.79 6.68 -12.90
C TYR A 103 6.05 5.26 -12.41
N HIS A 104 5.02 4.40 -12.40
CA HIS A 104 5.22 2.98 -12.12
C HIS A 104 6.15 2.32 -13.14
N GLU A 105 6.01 2.65 -14.44
CA GLU A 105 6.89 2.14 -15.48
C GLU A 105 8.34 2.61 -15.28
N ARG A 106 8.56 3.88 -14.92
CA ARG A 106 9.87 4.42 -14.61
C ARG A 106 10.54 3.68 -13.46
N LEU A 107 9.85 3.54 -12.34
CA LEU A 107 10.36 2.84 -11.15
C LEU A 107 10.63 1.36 -11.43
N TYR A 108 9.74 0.68 -12.17
CA TYR A 108 9.95 -0.70 -12.59
C TYR A 108 11.20 -0.86 -13.45
N ASN A 109 11.44 0.05 -14.39
CA ASN A 109 12.64 0.06 -15.24
C ASN A 109 13.92 0.37 -14.43
N ALA A 110 13.79 1.09 -13.32
CA ALA A 110 14.83 1.31 -12.31
C ALA A 110 14.96 0.13 -11.30
N HIS A 111 14.33 -1.01 -11.58
CA HIS A 111 14.38 -2.25 -10.79
C HIS A 111 13.78 -2.13 -9.38
N LYS A 112 12.78 -1.27 -9.19
CA LYS A 112 12.07 -1.12 -7.94
C LYS A 112 10.74 -1.88 -7.97
N ASP A 113 10.44 -2.64 -6.92
CA ASP A 113 9.11 -3.19 -6.70
C ASP A 113 8.16 -2.10 -6.16
N ILE A 114 6.88 -2.15 -6.54
CA ILE A 114 5.90 -1.11 -6.22
C ILE A 114 4.63 -1.75 -5.65
N LEU A 115 4.21 -1.29 -4.47
CA LEU A 115 2.97 -1.70 -3.80
C LEU A 115 2.06 -0.48 -3.58
N VAL A 116 0.95 -0.44 -4.29
CA VAL A 116 -0.09 0.59 -4.14
C VAL A 116 -1.25 0.01 -3.33
N ILE A 117 -1.69 0.72 -2.27
CA ILE A 117 -2.82 0.35 -1.42
C ILE A 117 -3.76 1.56 -1.35
N ASP A 118 -4.72 1.65 -2.25
CA ASP A 118 -5.43 2.88 -2.55
C ASP A 118 -6.94 2.67 -2.68
N HIS A 119 -7.72 3.76 -2.67
CA HIS A 119 -9.17 3.76 -2.80
C HIS A 119 -9.71 4.77 -3.82
N HIS A 120 -8.85 5.57 -4.41
CA HIS A 120 -9.23 6.58 -5.40
C HIS A 120 -9.76 5.94 -6.69
N GLU A 121 -10.58 6.69 -7.41
CA GLU A 121 -11.08 6.28 -8.73
C GLU A 121 -9.90 5.98 -9.66
N ALA A 122 -9.93 4.83 -10.30
CA ALA A 122 -8.90 4.39 -11.22
C ALA A 122 -9.53 3.68 -12.43
N GLU A 123 -8.91 3.79 -13.60
CA GLU A 123 -9.44 3.23 -14.84
C GLU A 123 -9.03 1.78 -15.05
N LYS A 124 -7.82 1.42 -14.62
CA LYS A 124 -7.22 0.09 -14.84
C LYS A 124 -6.13 -0.22 -13.82
N TYR A 125 -5.73 -1.46 -13.72
CA TYR A 125 -4.52 -1.86 -13.00
C TYR A 125 -3.26 -1.45 -13.76
N SER A 126 -2.23 -1.05 -13.01
CA SER A 126 -0.88 -0.91 -13.58
C SER A 126 -0.29 -2.29 -13.89
N TYR A 127 0.49 -2.38 -14.96
CA TYR A 127 1.26 -3.58 -15.29
C TYR A 127 2.60 -3.66 -14.53
N TYR A 128 3.02 -2.54 -13.94
CA TYR A 128 4.34 -2.36 -13.32
C TYR A 128 4.31 -2.32 -11.81
N ALA A 129 3.11 -2.30 -11.21
CA ALA A 129 2.89 -2.24 -9.77
C ALA A 129 1.86 -3.26 -9.30
N VAL A 130 2.00 -3.74 -8.07
CA VAL A 130 0.93 -4.47 -7.39
C VAL A 130 -0.05 -3.44 -6.81
N VAL A 131 -1.22 -3.31 -7.42
CA VAL A 131 -2.24 -2.33 -7.03
C VAL A 131 -3.40 -3.05 -6.33
N ILE A 132 -3.67 -2.66 -5.08
CA ILE A 132 -4.83 -3.07 -4.28
C ILE A 132 -5.76 -1.86 -4.22
N ASN A 133 -6.91 -1.94 -4.89
CA ASN A 133 -7.86 -0.83 -4.96
C ASN A 133 -9.30 -1.35 -5.00
N ASN A 134 -10.17 -0.81 -4.13
CA ASN A 134 -11.57 -1.24 -4.06
C ASN A 134 -12.40 -0.79 -5.28
N GLN A 135 -12.04 0.30 -5.94
CA GLN A 135 -12.74 0.75 -7.16
C GLN A 135 -12.54 -0.26 -8.29
N LEU A 136 -11.32 -0.75 -8.46
CA LEU A 136 -10.95 -1.74 -9.48
C LEU A 136 -11.42 -3.15 -9.14
N SER A 137 -11.48 -3.50 -7.85
CA SER A 137 -11.86 -4.84 -7.37
C SER A 137 -13.36 -5.09 -7.52
N THR A 138 -13.78 -5.72 -8.60
CA THR A 138 -15.21 -5.89 -8.97
C THR A 138 -16.03 -6.63 -7.92
N ASN A 139 -15.40 -7.55 -7.17
CA ASN A 139 -16.06 -8.35 -6.14
C ASN A 139 -16.15 -7.64 -4.79
N TYR A 140 -15.43 -6.53 -4.60
CA TYR A 140 -15.48 -5.74 -3.36
C TYR A 140 -16.56 -4.67 -3.46
N SER A 141 -17.69 -4.89 -2.78
CA SER A 141 -18.90 -4.08 -2.96
C SER A 141 -18.84 -2.69 -2.30
N ASN A 142 -17.98 -2.48 -1.28
CA ASN A 142 -17.87 -1.17 -0.63
C ASN A 142 -16.91 -0.25 -1.40
N LYS A 143 -17.48 0.58 -2.28
CA LYS A 143 -16.75 1.56 -3.08
C LYS A 143 -16.48 2.88 -2.34
N SER A 144 -17.09 3.08 -1.18
CA SER A 144 -16.91 4.28 -0.33
C SER A 144 -15.95 4.02 0.84
N PHE A 145 -15.06 3.04 0.71
CA PHE A 145 -14.11 2.71 1.76
C PHE A 145 -12.90 3.64 1.65
N SER A 146 -12.35 4.08 2.78
CA SER A 146 -11.20 4.98 2.84
C SER A 146 -9.87 4.25 2.61
N GLY A 147 -8.80 4.98 2.31
CA GLY A 147 -7.47 4.42 2.17
C GLY A 147 -7.00 3.70 3.43
N ALA A 148 -7.18 4.30 4.61
CA ALA A 148 -6.90 3.62 5.89
C ALA A 148 -7.73 2.34 6.07
N GLY A 149 -8.95 2.32 5.55
CA GLY A 149 -9.79 1.11 5.54
C GLY A 149 -9.22 0.02 4.64
N ILE A 150 -8.69 0.36 3.46
CA ILE A 150 -8.01 -0.61 2.57
C ILE A 150 -6.74 -1.13 3.23
N VAL A 151 -5.93 -0.25 3.84
CA VAL A 151 -4.75 -0.65 4.61
C VAL A 151 -5.13 -1.60 5.74
N TYR A 152 -6.20 -1.32 6.50
CA TYR A 152 -6.69 -2.23 7.54
C TYR A 152 -6.99 -3.64 6.97
N LYS A 153 -7.68 -3.71 5.82
CA LYS A 153 -7.95 -4.99 5.14
C LYS A 153 -6.68 -5.71 4.69
N PHE A 154 -5.71 -4.95 4.21
CA PHE A 154 -4.39 -5.49 3.85
C PHE A 154 -3.67 -6.08 5.06
N LEU A 155 -3.66 -5.37 6.20
CA LEU A 155 -3.03 -5.82 7.43
C LEU A 155 -3.70 -7.08 8.01
N MET A 156 -5.02 -7.28 7.83
CA MET A 156 -5.69 -8.54 8.18
C MET A 156 -5.10 -9.74 7.41
N VAL A 157 -4.77 -9.55 6.12
CA VAL A 157 -4.14 -10.61 5.31
C VAL A 157 -2.69 -10.82 5.73
N MET A 158 -1.98 -9.75 6.06
CA MET A 158 -0.63 -9.84 6.63
C MET A 158 -0.62 -10.63 7.94
N ASP A 159 -1.57 -10.40 8.85
CA ASP A 159 -1.68 -11.17 10.12
C ASP A 159 -1.83 -12.67 9.87
N GLU A 160 -2.70 -13.05 8.92
CA GLU A 160 -2.86 -14.46 8.55
C GLU A 160 -1.58 -15.04 7.96
N LEU A 161 -0.89 -14.30 7.10
CA LEU A 161 0.38 -14.71 6.48
C LEU A 161 1.50 -14.85 7.52
N MET A 162 1.47 -14.02 8.56
CA MET A 162 2.43 -14.05 9.67
C MET A 162 2.07 -15.09 10.75
N GLY A 163 0.96 -15.82 10.59
CA GLY A 163 0.50 -16.84 11.54
C GLY A 163 0.01 -16.28 12.87
N LYS A 164 -0.43 -15.01 12.90
CA LYS A 164 -1.01 -14.40 14.10
C LYS A 164 -2.54 -14.49 14.07
N PRO A 165 -3.19 -14.65 15.25
CA PRO A 165 -4.64 -14.50 15.31
C PRO A 165 -5.00 -13.06 14.95
N GLY A 166 -5.92 -12.88 13.99
CA GLY A 166 -6.36 -11.58 13.52
C GLY A 166 -6.87 -10.68 14.66
N HIS A 167 -6.64 -9.41 14.51
CA HIS A 167 -7.09 -8.34 15.41
C HIS A 167 -8.60 -8.15 15.38
#